data_2dcf961722b7f15953f37dd725b0490b
#
_entry.id   2dcf961722b7f15953f37dd725b0490b
#
_cell.length_a   1.000
_cell.length_b   1.000
_cell.length_c   1.000
_cell.angle_alpha   90.00
_cell.angle_beta   90.00
_cell.angle_gamma   90.00
#
_symmetry.space_group_name_H-M   'P 1'
#
loop_
_entity.id
_entity.type
_entity.pdbx_description
1 polymer ?
#
loop_
_entity_poly.entity_id
_entity_poly.type
_entity_poly.pdbx_seq_one_letter_code
_entity_poly.pdbx_strand_id
1 'polypeptide(L)'
;MEIYQLSATELAKKIKSKEVSSKELTQMYIDRIEEFDGDINSVVVRMFDKAIQDAEKADIALSKGEDLGPLHGIPMTIKESYAIEDQKTTWGNEAFKENTAKSDGLAVRRFREAGAHFMGKTNVPLDLADFQSFNSIYGTTNNPWNLERIPGGSSGGSAAALAAGFTGLEAGSDIGGSIRNPAHFCGVYGHKPTHGIIPQTGHELISNVPDSDLSVCGPLARSAEDLKCALDIMAGPAEREATGWKLQLPKPNFKSLKELKVAVWATDEVAPVSNEIEERTTQVGETLAKLGAEVSFDARPNFDPTFAHANYQLLLQSVMAAGMGDEERAKIQKMVEELDESKMTSDAAVLGDKTALFEAASARGAVLSHANWLKANYQREKLKIAWKEFFEEWDILLCPQMAVTAFEH
;
A
#
# COMPACT_ATOMS: atom_id res chain seq x y z
N MET A 1 20.27 -10.72 16.88
CA MET A 1 19.36 -10.42 15.75
C MET A 1 20.12 -10.81 14.49
N GLU A 2 19.55 -11.66 13.67
CA GLU A 2 20.16 -12.06 12.41
C GLU A 2 20.21 -10.88 11.43
N ILE A 3 21.21 -10.83 10.56
CA ILE A 3 21.44 -9.69 9.66
C ILE A 3 20.22 -9.38 8.75
N TYR A 4 19.51 -10.41 8.28
CA TYR A 4 18.31 -10.24 7.43
C TYR A 4 17.12 -9.63 8.17
N GLN A 5 17.16 -9.53 9.51
CA GLN A 5 16.12 -8.92 10.33
C GLN A 5 16.34 -7.41 10.55
N LEU A 6 17.51 -6.90 10.21
CA LEU A 6 17.82 -5.48 10.32
C LEU A 6 17.00 -4.66 9.31
N SER A 7 16.78 -3.39 9.62
CA SER A 7 16.15 -2.45 8.70
C SER A 7 17.04 -2.16 7.49
N ALA A 8 16.45 -1.75 6.37
CA ALA A 8 17.20 -1.41 5.17
C ALA A 8 18.19 -0.26 5.41
N THR A 9 17.80 0.71 6.23
CA THR A 9 18.66 1.84 6.61
C THR A 9 19.82 1.42 7.51
N GLU A 10 19.65 0.45 8.41
CA GLU A 10 20.74 -0.14 9.19
C GLU A 10 21.67 -0.95 8.30
N LEU A 11 21.14 -1.74 7.38
CA LEU A 11 21.92 -2.50 6.41
C LEU A 11 22.75 -1.60 5.50
N ALA A 12 22.18 -0.48 5.03
CA ALA A 12 22.92 0.51 4.24
C ALA A 12 24.11 1.09 5.01
N LYS A 13 23.95 1.35 6.30
CA LYS A 13 25.07 1.77 7.17
C LYS A 13 26.16 0.70 7.28
N LYS A 14 25.77 -0.57 7.42
CA LYS A 14 26.72 -1.69 7.48
C LYS A 14 27.48 -1.90 6.17
N ILE A 15 26.84 -1.71 5.03
CA ILE A 15 27.52 -1.74 3.72
C ILE A 15 28.53 -0.58 3.65
N LYS A 16 28.11 0.64 3.98
CA LYS A 16 28.98 1.84 3.96
C LYS A 16 30.16 1.73 4.92
N SER A 17 29.98 1.08 6.07
CA SER A 17 31.08 0.79 7.03
C SER A 17 31.92 -0.43 6.65
N LYS A 18 31.56 -1.14 5.58
CA LYS A 18 32.22 -2.37 5.09
C LYS A 18 32.17 -3.54 6.09
N GLU A 19 31.15 -3.56 6.95
CA GLU A 19 30.88 -4.70 7.84
C GLU A 19 30.26 -5.87 7.07
N VAL A 20 29.59 -5.61 5.96
CA VAL A 20 29.04 -6.55 4.99
C VAL A 20 29.13 -5.92 3.60
N SER A 21 29.42 -6.70 2.57
CA SER A 21 29.34 -6.22 1.20
C SER A 21 27.89 -6.29 0.68
N SER A 22 27.57 -5.48 -0.32
CA SER A 22 26.30 -5.54 -1.02
C SER A 22 26.08 -6.93 -1.62
N LYS A 23 27.13 -7.53 -2.20
CA LYS A 23 27.07 -8.88 -2.78
C LYS A 23 26.77 -9.96 -1.73
N GLU A 24 27.44 -9.94 -0.58
CA GLU A 24 27.18 -10.90 0.51
C GLU A 24 25.75 -10.78 1.02
N LEU A 25 25.26 -9.54 1.22
CA LEU A 25 23.90 -9.30 1.66
C LEU A 25 22.87 -9.78 0.63
N THR A 26 23.11 -9.50 -0.66
CA THR A 26 22.23 -9.92 -1.75
C THR A 26 22.17 -11.44 -1.85
N GLN A 27 23.33 -12.12 -1.79
CA GLN A 27 23.40 -13.59 -1.81
C GLN A 27 22.64 -14.19 -0.65
N MET A 28 22.82 -13.66 0.56
CA MET A 28 22.11 -14.14 1.75
C MET A 28 20.57 -14.05 1.58
N TYR A 29 20.05 -12.97 1.01
CA TYR A 29 18.61 -12.87 0.75
C TYR A 29 18.16 -13.83 -0.34
N ILE A 30 18.97 -14.03 -1.39
CA ILE A 30 18.69 -15.00 -2.46
C ILE A 30 18.63 -16.42 -1.88
N ASP A 31 19.65 -16.84 -1.12
CA ASP A 31 19.70 -18.16 -0.49
C ASP A 31 18.47 -18.38 0.39
N ARG A 32 18.06 -17.34 1.15
CA ARG A 32 16.89 -17.42 2.00
C ARG A 32 15.58 -17.52 1.21
N ILE A 33 15.44 -16.80 0.08
CA ILE A 33 14.28 -16.93 -0.82
C ILE A 33 14.25 -18.35 -1.43
N GLU A 34 15.40 -18.90 -1.86
CA GLU A 34 15.47 -20.24 -2.43
C GLU A 34 15.13 -21.33 -1.42
N GLU A 35 15.49 -21.14 -0.16
CA GLU A 35 15.23 -22.10 0.91
C GLU A 35 13.78 -22.09 1.41
N PHE A 36 13.14 -20.89 1.55
CA PHE A 36 11.88 -20.77 2.28
C PHE A 36 10.70 -20.27 1.45
N ASP A 37 10.91 -19.65 0.29
CA ASP A 37 9.81 -19.05 -0.48
C ASP A 37 8.96 -20.09 -1.24
N GLY A 38 9.39 -21.35 -1.28
CA GLY A 38 8.64 -22.41 -1.97
C GLY A 38 7.23 -22.61 -1.42
N ASP A 39 7.06 -22.53 -0.11
CA ASP A 39 5.77 -22.68 0.57
C ASP A 39 5.03 -21.33 0.71
N ILE A 40 5.75 -20.19 0.67
CA ILE A 40 5.17 -18.85 0.80
C ILE A 40 4.75 -18.32 -0.55
N ASN A 41 5.57 -18.51 -1.61
CA ASN A 41 5.35 -18.05 -2.97
C ASN A 41 5.18 -16.52 -3.06
N SER A 42 6.08 -15.79 -2.43
CA SER A 42 6.01 -14.34 -2.39
C SER A 42 6.78 -13.66 -3.52
N VAL A 43 7.96 -14.18 -3.93
CA VAL A 43 8.83 -13.62 -4.98
C VAL A 43 8.66 -14.39 -6.28
N VAL A 44 7.82 -13.89 -7.17
CA VAL A 44 7.32 -14.62 -8.35
C VAL A 44 8.02 -14.28 -9.66
N VAL A 45 8.69 -13.14 -9.75
CA VAL A 45 9.59 -12.80 -10.87
C VAL A 45 10.98 -12.62 -10.28
N ARG A 46 11.86 -13.59 -10.51
CA ARG A 46 13.20 -13.66 -9.90
C ARG A 46 14.25 -13.05 -10.84
N MET A 47 15.09 -12.17 -10.30
CA MET A 47 16.11 -11.40 -11.03
C MET A 47 17.49 -11.59 -10.39
N PHE A 48 17.78 -12.76 -9.85
CA PHE A 48 18.91 -13.03 -8.96
C PHE A 48 20.28 -12.75 -9.59
N ASP A 49 20.52 -13.24 -10.82
CA ASP A 49 21.79 -13.00 -11.51
C ASP A 49 22.06 -11.50 -11.72
N LYS A 50 21.01 -10.75 -12.10
CA LYS A 50 21.11 -9.30 -12.28
C LYS A 50 21.34 -8.59 -10.95
N ALA A 51 20.68 -9.03 -9.89
CA ALA A 51 20.85 -8.47 -8.55
C ALA A 51 22.28 -8.64 -8.03
N ILE A 52 22.91 -9.80 -8.25
CA ILE A 52 24.32 -10.04 -7.89
C ILE A 52 25.25 -9.12 -8.67
N GLN A 53 25.02 -8.96 -9.99
CA GLN A 53 25.82 -8.04 -10.83
C GLN A 53 25.69 -6.59 -10.36
N ASP A 54 24.48 -6.15 -9.96
CA ASP A 54 24.26 -4.77 -9.51
C ASP A 54 24.85 -4.57 -8.09
N ALA A 55 24.80 -5.59 -7.23
CA ALA A 55 25.48 -5.58 -5.93
C ALA A 55 27.01 -5.45 -6.07
N GLU A 56 27.63 -6.20 -7.00
CA GLU A 56 29.07 -6.08 -7.30
C GLU A 56 29.44 -4.68 -7.77
N LYS A 57 28.59 -4.03 -8.60
CA LYS A 57 28.82 -2.64 -9.02
C LYS A 57 28.76 -1.68 -7.83
N ALA A 58 27.82 -1.87 -6.90
CA ALA A 58 27.73 -1.07 -5.68
C ALA A 58 28.99 -1.23 -4.80
N ASP A 59 29.49 -2.45 -4.62
CA ASP A 59 30.74 -2.70 -3.88
C ASP A 59 31.95 -2.06 -4.56
N ILE A 60 32.04 -2.10 -5.89
CA ILE A 60 33.09 -1.43 -6.67
C ILE A 60 33.00 0.08 -6.50
N ALA A 61 31.81 0.69 -6.57
CA ALA A 61 31.61 2.12 -6.35
C ALA A 61 32.08 2.52 -4.94
N LEU A 62 31.66 1.78 -3.91
CA LEU A 62 32.09 2.04 -2.53
C LEU A 62 33.62 1.92 -2.35
N SER A 63 34.25 0.97 -3.04
CA SER A 63 35.70 0.79 -2.98
C SER A 63 36.47 2.00 -3.55
N LYS A 64 35.87 2.73 -4.49
CA LYS A 64 36.38 3.97 -5.09
C LYS A 64 36.01 5.23 -4.29
N GLY A 65 35.27 5.08 -3.19
CA GLY A 65 34.79 6.19 -2.38
C GLY A 65 33.52 6.86 -2.92
N GLU A 66 32.81 6.23 -3.86
CA GLU A 66 31.55 6.73 -4.41
C GLU A 66 30.38 6.28 -3.51
N ASP A 67 29.49 7.20 -3.13
CA ASP A 67 28.23 6.90 -2.42
C ASP A 67 27.05 7.08 -3.39
N LEU A 68 26.35 5.99 -3.69
CA LEU A 68 25.21 5.97 -4.61
C LEU A 68 23.91 6.50 -3.99
N GLY A 69 23.90 6.82 -2.70
CA GLY A 69 22.73 7.38 -2.02
C GLY A 69 22.35 6.67 -0.71
N PRO A 70 21.18 7.00 -0.15
CA PRO A 70 20.76 6.50 1.17
C PRO A 70 20.59 4.98 1.25
N LEU A 71 20.31 4.34 0.12
CA LEU A 71 20.15 2.89 -0.01
C LEU A 71 21.32 2.23 -0.76
N HIS A 72 22.51 2.80 -0.68
CA HIS A 72 23.69 2.28 -1.36
C HIS A 72 23.87 0.77 -1.17
N GLY A 73 23.76 0.02 -2.26
CA GLY A 73 23.97 -1.43 -2.29
C GLY A 73 22.87 -2.27 -1.63
N ILE A 74 21.69 -1.69 -1.34
CA ILE A 74 20.60 -2.42 -0.71
C ILE A 74 19.84 -3.26 -1.74
N PRO A 75 19.78 -4.60 -1.57
CA PRO A 75 18.88 -5.46 -2.31
C PRO A 75 17.45 -5.29 -1.81
N MET A 76 16.48 -5.16 -2.75
CA MET A 76 15.06 -5.09 -2.42
C MET A 76 14.23 -5.87 -3.43
N THR A 77 12.99 -6.19 -3.03
CA THR A 77 11.95 -6.65 -3.92
C THR A 77 10.91 -5.55 -4.14
N ILE A 78 10.00 -5.71 -5.09
CA ILE A 78 8.98 -4.72 -5.40
C ILE A 78 7.71 -5.42 -5.89
N LYS A 79 6.54 -4.87 -5.63
CA LYS A 79 5.26 -5.40 -6.10
C LYS A 79 5.28 -5.64 -7.61
N GLU A 80 4.73 -6.77 -8.06
CA GLU A 80 4.76 -7.20 -9.47
C GLU A 80 4.17 -6.16 -10.43
N SER A 81 3.28 -5.33 -9.94
CA SER A 81 2.63 -4.28 -10.72
C SER A 81 3.53 -3.11 -11.15
N TYR A 82 4.74 -2.97 -10.59
CA TYR A 82 5.70 -1.95 -11.04
C TYR A 82 6.47 -2.40 -12.28
N ALA A 83 6.61 -1.50 -13.24
CA ALA A 83 7.44 -1.72 -14.42
C ALA A 83 8.93 -1.72 -14.04
N ILE A 84 9.61 -2.82 -14.32
CA ILE A 84 11.08 -2.95 -14.38
C ILE A 84 11.43 -3.34 -15.82
N GLU A 85 12.36 -2.62 -16.42
CA GLU A 85 12.79 -2.86 -17.81
C GLU A 85 13.11 -4.34 -18.04
N ASP A 86 12.59 -4.89 -19.14
CA ASP A 86 12.72 -6.28 -19.56
C ASP A 86 12.10 -7.33 -18.60
N GLN A 87 11.32 -6.91 -17.60
CA GLN A 87 10.65 -7.83 -16.68
C GLN A 87 9.14 -7.90 -16.91
N LYS A 88 8.57 -9.07 -16.60
CA LYS A 88 7.12 -9.30 -16.65
C LYS A 88 6.40 -8.28 -15.76
N THR A 89 5.29 -7.73 -16.26
CA THR A 89 4.36 -6.86 -15.54
C THR A 89 2.96 -7.21 -16.00
N THR A 90 2.27 -8.04 -15.26
CA THR A 90 1.05 -8.73 -15.69
C THR A 90 -0.17 -8.37 -14.88
N TRP A 91 0.01 -7.86 -13.65
CA TRP A 91 -1.05 -7.68 -12.64
C TRP A 91 -1.82 -8.98 -12.37
N GLY A 92 -1.16 -10.14 -12.54
CA GLY A 92 -1.78 -11.46 -12.39
C GLY A 92 -2.82 -11.81 -13.45
N ASN A 93 -2.94 -11.02 -14.52
CA ASN A 93 -3.93 -11.17 -15.57
C ASN A 93 -3.37 -11.96 -16.76
N GLU A 94 -3.98 -13.09 -17.10
CA GLU A 94 -3.57 -13.96 -18.21
C GLU A 94 -3.50 -13.25 -19.57
N ALA A 95 -4.32 -12.22 -19.80
CA ALA A 95 -4.26 -11.44 -21.04
C ALA A 95 -2.92 -10.68 -21.17
N PHE A 96 -2.22 -10.43 -20.09
CA PHE A 96 -0.94 -9.74 -20.03
C PHE A 96 0.22 -10.67 -19.64
N LYS A 97 0.05 -11.98 -19.63
CA LYS A 97 1.07 -12.98 -19.23
C LYS A 97 2.42 -12.80 -19.91
N GLU A 98 2.41 -12.37 -21.16
CA GLU A 98 3.62 -12.13 -21.94
C GLU A 98 4.05 -10.65 -21.95
N ASN A 99 3.31 -9.79 -21.24
CA ASN A 99 3.64 -8.38 -21.18
C ASN A 99 4.96 -8.15 -20.44
N THR A 100 5.87 -7.43 -21.08
CA THR A 100 7.19 -7.08 -20.55
C THR A 100 7.35 -5.57 -20.59
N ALA A 101 7.77 -4.98 -19.49
CA ALA A 101 7.96 -3.53 -19.41
C ALA A 101 9.14 -3.08 -20.29
N LYS A 102 8.96 -1.99 -21.02
CA LYS A 102 9.97 -1.43 -21.94
C LYS A 102 10.96 -0.47 -21.27
N SER A 103 10.65 -0.05 -20.05
CA SER A 103 11.48 0.85 -19.25
C SER A 103 11.10 0.75 -17.78
N ASP A 104 12.01 1.17 -16.92
CA ASP A 104 11.74 1.29 -15.49
C ASP A 104 10.66 2.35 -15.20
N GLY A 105 9.72 2.03 -14.32
CA GLY A 105 8.79 3.00 -13.75
C GLY A 105 9.50 4.05 -12.88
N LEU A 106 8.84 5.17 -12.64
CA LEU A 106 9.46 6.31 -11.93
C LEU A 106 9.96 5.93 -10.53
N ALA A 107 9.17 5.18 -9.75
CA ALA A 107 9.58 4.72 -8.43
C ALA A 107 10.80 3.79 -8.51
N VAL A 108 10.84 2.88 -9.49
CA VAL A 108 11.99 1.97 -9.73
C VAL A 108 13.26 2.76 -10.03
N ARG A 109 13.19 3.76 -10.92
CA ARG A 109 14.34 4.64 -11.22
C ARG A 109 14.82 5.37 -9.98
N ARG A 110 13.92 5.96 -9.20
CA ARG A 110 14.26 6.68 -7.97
C ARG A 110 14.94 5.79 -6.93
N PHE A 111 14.49 4.54 -6.78
CA PHE A 111 15.18 3.57 -5.91
C PHE A 111 16.58 3.23 -6.42
N ARG A 112 16.75 3.03 -7.75
CA ARG A 112 18.09 2.82 -8.34
C ARG A 112 19.00 4.02 -8.15
N GLU A 113 18.49 5.24 -8.35
CA GLU A 113 19.22 6.49 -8.13
C GLU A 113 19.60 6.68 -6.65
N ALA A 114 18.81 6.12 -5.73
CA ALA A 114 19.12 6.06 -4.30
C ALA A 114 20.11 4.96 -3.91
N GLY A 115 20.57 4.15 -4.88
CA GLY A 115 21.56 3.10 -4.71
C GLY A 115 21.02 1.69 -4.43
N ALA A 116 19.70 1.49 -4.44
CA ALA A 116 19.09 0.17 -4.32
C ALA A 116 19.13 -0.62 -5.63
N HIS A 117 19.02 -1.94 -5.55
CA HIS A 117 18.86 -2.84 -6.68
C HIS A 117 17.79 -3.91 -6.40
N PHE A 118 17.24 -4.49 -7.47
CA PHE A 118 16.08 -5.37 -7.34
C PHE A 118 16.45 -6.84 -7.51
N MET A 119 16.06 -7.67 -6.54
CA MET A 119 16.19 -9.12 -6.58
C MET A 119 15.02 -9.81 -7.28
N GLY A 120 13.86 -9.14 -7.31
CA GLY A 120 12.66 -9.71 -7.92
C GLY A 120 11.41 -8.88 -7.68
N LYS A 121 10.28 -9.42 -8.18
CA LYS A 121 8.97 -8.81 -8.00
C LYS A 121 8.05 -9.76 -7.23
N THR A 122 7.18 -9.19 -6.41
CA THR A 122 6.35 -9.90 -5.45
C THR A 122 4.90 -10.05 -5.90
N ASN A 123 4.27 -11.17 -5.56
CA ASN A 123 2.98 -11.61 -6.06
C ASN A 123 1.82 -10.66 -5.72
N VAL A 124 0.80 -10.70 -6.57
CA VAL A 124 -0.41 -9.87 -6.53
C VAL A 124 -1.65 -10.70 -6.86
N PRO A 125 -2.87 -10.29 -6.51
CA PRO A 125 -4.09 -10.86 -7.06
C PRO A 125 -4.34 -10.39 -8.50
N LEU A 126 -5.26 -11.06 -9.18
CA LEU A 126 -5.77 -10.66 -10.49
C LEU A 126 -6.21 -9.19 -10.49
N ASP A 127 -5.67 -8.40 -11.43
CA ASP A 127 -5.97 -6.97 -11.62
C ASP A 127 -5.83 -6.12 -10.35
N LEU A 128 -5.08 -6.59 -9.34
CA LEU A 128 -4.89 -5.97 -8.03
C LEU A 128 -6.21 -5.81 -7.22
N ALA A 129 -7.23 -6.58 -7.52
CA ALA A 129 -8.61 -6.35 -7.10
C ALA A 129 -9.09 -7.27 -5.95
N ASP A 130 -8.18 -7.81 -5.14
CA ASP A 130 -8.52 -8.66 -3.98
C ASP A 130 -7.65 -8.32 -2.75
N PHE A 131 -8.14 -8.67 -1.56
CA PHE A 131 -7.39 -8.69 -0.30
C PHE A 131 -6.69 -10.04 -0.03
N GLN A 132 -6.63 -10.92 -1.01
CA GLN A 132 -5.80 -12.11 -1.09
C GLN A 132 -4.80 -11.91 -2.24
N SER A 133 -3.71 -12.68 -2.26
CA SER A 133 -2.71 -12.56 -3.34
C SER A 133 -2.56 -13.90 -4.05
N PHE A 134 -3.44 -14.12 -5.03
CA PHE A 134 -3.44 -15.32 -5.88
C PHE A 134 -3.84 -14.95 -7.31
N ASN A 135 -3.31 -15.67 -8.28
CA ASN A 135 -3.65 -15.57 -9.69
C ASN A 135 -3.22 -16.83 -10.45
N SER A 136 -3.72 -17.00 -11.67
CA SER A 136 -3.44 -18.17 -12.49
C SER A 136 -2.02 -18.24 -13.05
N ILE A 137 -1.29 -17.11 -13.11
CA ILE A 137 0.08 -17.04 -13.66
C ILE A 137 1.09 -17.51 -12.62
N TYR A 138 0.97 -17.02 -11.40
CA TYR A 138 1.98 -17.18 -10.33
C TYR A 138 1.53 -18.08 -9.18
N GLY A 139 0.24 -18.40 -9.08
CA GLY A 139 -0.32 -19.16 -7.96
C GLY A 139 -0.64 -18.28 -6.74
N THR A 140 -0.76 -18.93 -5.59
CA THR A 140 -1.20 -18.34 -4.32
C THR A 140 0.01 -18.00 -3.44
N THR A 141 -0.01 -16.84 -2.81
CA THR A 141 0.93 -16.46 -1.74
C THR A 141 0.29 -16.76 -0.38
N ASN A 142 1.03 -17.43 0.47
CA ASN A 142 0.65 -17.80 1.82
C ASN A 142 1.24 -16.83 2.86
N ASN A 143 0.57 -16.70 4.01
CA ASN A 143 1.07 -15.88 5.10
C ASN A 143 2.24 -16.60 5.81
N PRO A 144 3.43 -15.96 5.97
CA PRO A 144 4.59 -16.60 6.59
C PRO A 144 4.38 -17.03 8.05
N TRP A 145 3.43 -16.42 8.77
CA TRP A 145 3.11 -16.79 10.15
C TRP A 145 2.23 -18.05 10.23
N ASN A 146 1.40 -18.30 9.22
CA ASN A 146 0.59 -19.49 9.10
C ASN A 146 0.21 -19.68 7.62
N LEU A 147 0.75 -20.73 6.99
CA LEU A 147 0.60 -21.00 5.56
C LEU A 147 -0.85 -21.30 5.11
N GLU A 148 -1.76 -21.60 6.05
CA GLU A 148 -3.19 -21.77 5.76
C GLU A 148 -3.96 -20.45 5.70
N ARG A 149 -3.29 -19.30 5.97
CA ARG A 149 -3.92 -17.97 6.01
C ARG A 149 -3.42 -17.06 4.91
N ILE A 150 -4.28 -16.12 4.53
CA ILE A 150 -3.95 -15.12 3.51
C ILE A 150 -2.91 -14.12 4.02
N PRO A 151 -2.00 -13.62 3.16
CA PRO A 151 -1.08 -12.53 3.48
C PRO A 151 -1.72 -11.15 3.36
N GLY A 152 -2.98 -11.09 2.90
CA GLY A 152 -3.62 -9.87 2.44
C GLY A 152 -3.35 -9.58 0.96
N GLY A 153 -3.82 -8.43 0.50
CA GLY A 153 -3.74 -8.00 -0.90
C GLY A 153 -4.11 -6.51 -1.07
N SER A 154 -3.77 -5.97 -2.19
CA SER A 154 -3.11 -6.57 -3.35
C SER A 154 -1.58 -6.59 -3.27
N SER A 155 -0.92 -6.00 -2.25
CA SER A 155 0.53 -6.09 -2.03
C SER A 155 0.89 -7.24 -1.05
N GLY A 156 0.20 -8.40 -1.17
CA GLY A 156 0.37 -9.51 -0.22
C GLY A 156 1.72 -10.19 -0.36
N GLY A 157 2.21 -10.39 -1.58
CA GLY A 157 3.57 -10.89 -1.80
C GLY A 157 4.63 -9.98 -1.18
N SER A 158 4.45 -8.65 -1.26
CA SER A 158 5.36 -7.66 -0.66
C SER A 158 5.41 -7.78 0.88
N ALA A 159 4.24 -7.85 1.52
CA ALA A 159 4.16 -7.99 2.97
C ALA A 159 4.68 -9.35 3.45
N ALA A 160 4.37 -10.43 2.72
CA ALA A 160 4.87 -11.76 3.01
C ALA A 160 6.40 -11.84 2.88
N ALA A 161 6.99 -11.28 1.82
CA ALA A 161 8.44 -11.23 1.64
C ALA A 161 9.15 -10.46 2.77
N LEU A 162 8.59 -9.35 3.22
CA LEU A 162 9.11 -8.60 4.37
C LEU A 162 9.01 -9.41 5.67
N ALA A 163 7.86 -10.02 5.96
CA ALA A 163 7.63 -10.79 7.17
C ALA A 163 8.53 -12.04 7.23
N ALA A 164 8.76 -12.70 6.08
CA ALA A 164 9.66 -13.83 5.96
C ALA A 164 11.16 -13.45 6.01
N GLY A 165 11.49 -12.16 5.95
CA GLY A 165 12.87 -11.69 5.92
C GLY A 165 13.58 -11.95 4.59
N PHE A 166 12.87 -11.91 3.47
CA PHE A 166 13.42 -12.05 2.11
C PHE A 166 13.87 -10.71 1.52
N THR A 167 13.49 -9.64 2.12
CA THR A 167 13.84 -8.28 1.73
C THR A 167 13.78 -7.34 2.92
N GLY A 168 14.52 -6.23 2.86
CA GLY A 168 14.46 -5.18 3.89
C GLY A 168 13.44 -4.08 3.58
N LEU A 169 13.10 -3.91 2.31
CA LEU A 169 12.27 -2.80 1.81
C LEU A 169 11.45 -3.25 0.62
N GLU A 170 10.25 -2.70 0.49
CA GLU A 170 9.29 -2.96 -0.56
C GLU A 170 8.57 -1.68 -1.00
N ALA A 171 8.03 -1.69 -2.22
CA ALA A 171 7.05 -0.72 -2.66
C ALA A 171 5.80 -1.43 -3.18
N GLY A 172 4.66 -0.99 -2.71
CA GLY A 172 3.33 -1.45 -3.09
C GLY A 172 2.43 -0.33 -3.58
N SER A 173 1.14 -0.60 -3.67
CA SER A 173 0.11 0.37 -4.04
C SER A 173 -1.17 0.14 -3.24
N ASP A 174 -2.00 1.18 -3.11
CA ASP A 174 -3.20 1.15 -2.26
C ASP A 174 -4.30 2.04 -2.85
N ILE A 175 -5.40 1.44 -3.25
CA ILE A 175 -6.62 2.15 -3.62
C ILE A 175 -7.73 1.95 -2.58
N GLY A 176 -7.80 0.75 -1.99
CA GLY A 176 -8.83 0.36 -1.02
C GLY A 176 -8.26 -0.29 0.24
N GLY A 177 -6.94 -0.28 0.45
CA GLY A 177 -6.27 -0.94 1.57
C GLY A 177 -5.05 -1.78 1.18
N SER A 178 -4.67 -1.78 -0.10
CA SER A 178 -3.73 -2.76 -0.67
C SER A 178 -2.25 -2.64 -0.23
N ILE A 179 -1.86 -1.62 0.52
CA ILE A 179 -0.63 -1.56 1.32
C ILE A 179 -0.94 -1.91 2.78
N ARG A 180 -1.97 -1.26 3.33
CA ARG A 180 -2.32 -1.28 4.75
C ARG A 180 -2.84 -2.65 5.19
N ASN A 181 -3.71 -3.27 4.39
CA ASN A 181 -4.27 -4.59 4.67
C ASN A 181 -3.19 -5.68 4.77
N PRO A 182 -2.33 -5.90 3.75
CA PRO A 182 -1.29 -6.91 3.87
C PRO A 182 -0.25 -6.57 4.95
N ALA A 183 0.05 -5.30 5.18
CA ALA A 183 0.92 -4.91 6.29
C ALA A 183 0.33 -5.33 7.65
N HIS A 184 -0.98 -5.15 7.85
CA HIS A 184 -1.68 -5.61 9.05
C HIS A 184 -1.66 -7.14 9.17
N PHE A 185 -1.98 -7.89 8.12
CA PHE A 185 -2.06 -9.35 8.15
C PHE A 185 -0.70 -10.05 8.31
N CYS A 186 0.37 -9.44 7.82
CA CYS A 186 1.73 -9.98 7.94
C CYS A 186 2.55 -9.37 9.09
N GLY A 187 2.02 -8.38 9.82
CA GLY A 187 2.69 -7.76 10.95
C GLY A 187 3.92 -6.93 10.55
N VAL A 188 3.84 -6.22 9.43
CA VAL A 188 4.86 -5.29 8.94
C VAL A 188 4.32 -3.86 8.87
N TYR A 189 5.17 -2.88 8.58
CA TYR A 189 4.76 -1.49 8.40
C TYR A 189 4.40 -1.22 6.95
N GLY A 190 3.27 -0.54 6.73
CA GLY A 190 2.86 -0.05 5.42
C GLY A 190 2.48 1.43 5.48
N HIS A 191 2.94 2.22 4.54
CA HIS A 191 2.60 3.65 4.47
C HIS A 191 1.81 3.97 3.20
N LYS A 192 0.54 4.33 3.39
CA LYS A 192 -0.29 4.90 2.34
C LYS A 192 -0.13 6.43 2.37
N PRO A 193 0.65 7.03 1.45
CA PRO A 193 0.90 8.47 1.45
C PRO A 193 -0.33 9.28 1.02
N THR A 194 -0.23 10.59 1.17
CA THR A 194 -1.18 11.54 0.61
C THR A 194 -1.30 11.33 -0.90
N HIS A 195 -2.53 11.29 -1.41
CA HIS A 195 -2.78 11.16 -2.85
C HIS A 195 -2.09 12.29 -3.64
N GLY A 196 -1.43 11.92 -4.74
CA GLY A 196 -0.78 12.83 -5.68
C GLY A 196 0.65 13.24 -5.33
N ILE A 197 1.22 12.84 -4.17
CA ILE A 197 2.63 13.16 -3.86
C ILE A 197 3.64 12.16 -4.42
N ILE A 198 3.19 10.96 -4.79
CA ILE A 198 3.97 9.95 -5.51
C ILE A 198 3.26 9.67 -6.83
N PRO A 199 3.87 9.98 -7.98
CA PRO A 199 3.29 9.67 -9.28
C PRO A 199 3.17 8.17 -9.52
N GLN A 200 2.13 7.75 -10.23
CA GLN A 200 1.89 6.34 -10.55
C GLN A 200 2.59 5.89 -11.84
N THR A 201 3.39 6.74 -12.47
CA THR A 201 4.11 6.45 -13.73
C THR A 201 4.94 5.17 -13.63
N GLY A 202 4.60 4.17 -14.46
CA GLY A 202 5.20 2.84 -14.43
C GLY A 202 4.59 1.88 -13.41
N HIS A 203 3.47 2.26 -12.80
CA HIS A 203 2.57 1.38 -12.07
C HIS A 203 1.25 1.28 -12.87
N GLU A 204 1.35 0.74 -14.08
CA GLU A 204 0.27 0.68 -15.08
C GLU A 204 0.51 -0.50 -16.04
N LEU A 205 -0.56 -1.16 -16.51
CA LEU A 205 -0.47 -2.21 -17.52
C LEU A 205 -0.31 -1.64 -18.94
N ILE A 206 -0.94 -0.50 -19.18
CA ILE A 206 -0.92 0.21 -20.47
C ILE A 206 -0.21 1.54 -20.23
N SER A 207 0.89 1.76 -20.93
CA SER A 207 1.71 2.97 -20.77
C SER A 207 0.97 4.26 -21.17
N ASN A 208 1.32 5.36 -20.49
CA ASN A 208 0.80 6.71 -20.75
C ASN A 208 -0.68 6.91 -20.38
N VAL A 209 -1.19 6.17 -19.43
CA VAL A 209 -2.50 6.48 -18.83
C VAL A 209 -2.33 7.52 -17.69
N PRO A 210 -3.35 8.34 -17.42
CA PRO A 210 -3.31 9.25 -16.28
C PRO A 210 -3.32 8.47 -14.95
N ASP A 211 -2.79 9.10 -13.90
CA ASP A 211 -2.85 8.54 -12.54
C ASP A 211 -4.32 8.23 -12.16
N SER A 212 -4.53 7.05 -11.61
CA SER A 212 -5.85 6.59 -11.19
C SER A 212 -6.33 7.33 -9.95
N ASP A 213 -7.59 7.78 -9.94
CA ASP A 213 -8.19 8.39 -8.74
C ASP A 213 -8.16 7.42 -7.55
N LEU A 214 -8.03 7.96 -6.33
CA LEU A 214 -7.90 7.23 -5.07
C LEU A 214 -6.64 6.38 -4.92
N SER A 215 -6.06 5.87 -5.99
CA SER A 215 -4.88 5.01 -5.95
C SER A 215 -3.62 5.79 -5.55
N VAL A 216 -2.76 5.16 -4.79
CA VAL A 216 -1.44 5.68 -4.42
C VAL A 216 -0.40 4.57 -4.48
N CYS A 217 0.83 4.93 -4.84
CA CYS A 217 2.02 4.13 -4.62
C CYS A 217 2.60 4.46 -3.25
N GLY A 218 3.22 3.48 -2.58
CA GLY A 218 3.83 3.72 -1.28
C GLY A 218 4.68 2.56 -0.77
N PRO A 219 5.52 2.78 0.25
CA PRO A 219 6.44 1.78 0.76
C PRO A 219 5.80 0.83 1.77
N LEU A 220 6.41 -0.38 1.87
CA LEU A 220 6.27 -1.29 3.01
C LEU A 220 7.68 -1.62 3.54
N ALA A 221 7.79 -1.81 4.86
CA ALA A 221 9.08 -2.06 5.51
C ALA A 221 8.91 -2.74 6.87
N ARG A 222 10.04 -3.03 7.54
CA ARG A 222 10.05 -3.52 8.93
C ARG A 222 10.37 -2.43 9.96
N SER A 223 10.59 -1.19 9.53
CA SER A 223 10.82 -0.04 10.43
C SER A 223 10.16 1.24 9.91
N ALA A 224 9.84 2.16 10.81
CA ALA A 224 9.32 3.48 10.47
C ALA A 224 10.37 4.35 9.75
N GLU A 225 11.66 4.18 10.10
CA GLU A 225 12.78 4.84 9.46
C GLU A 225 12.91 4.46 8.00
N ASP A 226 12.71 3.18 7.68
CA ASP A 226 12.72 2.69 6.30
C ASP A 226 11.55 3.24 5.50
N LEU A 227 10.33 3.29 6.10
CA LEU A 227 9.17 3.92 5.45
C LEU A 227 9.45 5.39 5.13
N LYS A 228 10.05 6.12 6.08
CA LYS A 228 10.43 7.53 5.86
C LYS A 228 11.46 7.67 4.75
N CYS A 229 12.51 6.86 4.78
CA CYS A 229 13.56 6.86 3.74
C CYS A 229 12.95 6.59 2.35
N ALA A 230 12.13 5.56 2.24
CA ALA A 230 11.47 5.21 0.98
C ALA A 230 10.47 6.28 0.51
N LEU A 231 9.71 6.90 1.43
CA LEU A 231 8.84 8.03 1.09
C LEU A 231 9.65 9.20 0.52
N ASP A 232 10.75 9.58 1.16
CA ASP A 232 11.62 10.66 0.70
C ASP A 232 12.20 10.38 -0.70
N ILE A 233 12.44 9.10 -1.05
CA ILE A 233 12.91 8.66 -2.37
C ILE A 233 11.79 8.69 -3.40
N MET A 234 10.62 8.14 -3.07
CA MET A 234 9.50 7.97 -4.00
C MET A 234 8.76 9.28 -4.30
N ALA A 235 8.67 10.19 -3.33
CA ALA A 235 7.81 11.37 -3.39
C ALA A 235 8.41 12.50 -4.23
N GLY A 236 7.52 13.29 -4.84
CA GLY A 236 7.86 14.43 -5.70
C GLY A 236 7.21 14.36 -7.07
N PRO A 237 7.26 15.44 -7.87
CA PRO A 237 6.55 15.53 -9.15
C PRO A 237 7.07 14.51 -10.18
N ALA A 238 6.21 14.11 -11.10
CA ALA A 238 6.63 13.45 -12.33
C ALA A 238 7.53 14.38 -13.16
N GLU A 239 8.34 13.82 -14.07
CA GLU A 239 9.35 14.58 -14.82
C GLU A 239 8.77 15.80 -15.56
N ARG A 240 7.60 15.62 -16.21
CA ARG A 240 6.93 16.72 -16.94
C ARG A 240 6.45 17.85 -16.00
N GLU A 241 6.27 17.58 -14.72
CA GLU A 241 5.74 18.50 -13.74
C GLU A 241 6.83 19.13 -12.87
N ALA A 242 8.02 18.51 -12.84
CA ALA A 242 9.16 18.90 -12.03
C ALA A 242 9.69 20.32 -12.31
N THR A 243 9.37 20.87 -13.49
CA THR A 243 9.68 22.28 -13.81
C THR A 243 8.71 23.25 -13.12
N GLY A 244 7.47 22.82 -12.82
CA GLY A 244 6.42 23.67 -12.28
C GLY A 244 6.35 23.70 -10.76
N TRP A 245 6.73 22.58 -10.08
CA TRP A 245 6.67 22.50 -8.62
C TRP A 245 7.66 21.50 -8.04
N LYS A 246 7.93 21.66 -6.74
CA LYS A 246 8.74 20.73 -5.95
C LYS A 246 8.00 20.40 -4.66
N LEU A 247 8.05 19.13 -4.24
CA LEU A 247 7.50 18.71 -2.98
C LEU A 247 8.44 19.12 -1.82
N GLN A 248 7.86 19.74 -0.80
CA GLN A 248 8.52 20.01 0.45
C GLN A 248 7.60 19.59 1.59
N LEU A 249 7.84 18.42 2.14
CA LEU A 249 7.09 17.91 3.28
C LEU A 249 7.53 18.66 4.56
N PRO A 250 6.58 19.06 5.42
CA PRO A 250 6.91 19.67 6.70
C PRO A 250 7.64 18.67 7.60
N LYS A 251 8.56 19.16 8.42
CA LYS A 251 9.15 18.36 9.49
C LYS A 251 8.14 18.21 10.64
N PRO A 252 8.16 17.07 11.37
CA PRO A 252 7.38 16.96 12.60
C PRO A 252 7.71 18.11 13.55
N ASN A 253 6.68 18.71 14.17
CA ASN A 253 6.80 19.84 15.08
C ASN A 253 6.89 19.45 16.56
N PHE A 254 6.84 18.15 16.88
CA PHE A 254 6.93 17.59 18.22
C PHE A 254 8.31 16.96 18.48
N LYS A 255 8.75 16.98 19.74
CA LYS A 255 10.04 16.41 20.19
C LYS A 255 9.87 15.20 21.09
N SER A 256 8.69 15.00 21.63
CA SER A 256 8.37 13.88 22.51
C SER A 256 6.89 13.50 22.40
N LEU A 257 6.57 12.29 22.84
CA LEU A 257 5.18 11.80 22.90
C LEU A 257 4.28 12.69 23.78
N LYS A 258 4.84 13.42 24.75
CA LYS A 258 4.08 14.30 25.64
C LYS A 258 3.50 15.55 24.95
N GLU A 259 3.95 15.85 23.76
CA GLU A 259 3.48 16.97 22.95
C GLU A 259 2.40 16.53 21.96
N LEU A 260 2.12 15.21 21.86
CA LEU A 260 1.16 14.65 20.93
C LEU A 260 -0.25 14.62 21.48
N LYS A 261 -1.22 14.94 20.62
CA LYS A 261 -2.64 14.76 20.82
C LYS A 261 -3.12 13.60 19.94
N VAL A 262 -3.63 12.55 20.56
CA VAL A 262 -4.01 11.32 19.90
C VAL A 262 -5.50 11.06 20.10
N ALA A 263 -6.27 11.01 19.02
CA ALA A 263 -7.64 10.51 19.04
C ALA A 263 -7.62 9.00 18.78
N VAL A 264 -8.43 8.24 19.51
CA VAL A 264 -8.57 6.79 19.37
C VAL A 264 -10.00 6.45 18.94
N TRP A 265 -10.12 5.80 17.79
CA TRP A 265 -11.37 5.32 17.22
C TRP A 265 -11.29 3.81 17.02
N ALA A 266 -11.50 3.06 18.11
CA ALA A 266 -11.21 1.63 18.15
C ALA A 266 -12.25 0.76 17.44
N THR A 267 -13.50 1.20 17.36
CA THR A 267 -14.59 0.53 16.63
C THR A 267 -15.64 1.55 16.19
N ASP A 268 -16.48 1.18 15.22
CA ASP A 268 -17.59 1.99 14.74
C ASP A 268 -18.77 1.12 14.31
N GLU A 269 -19.99 1.62 14.39
CA GLU A 269 -21.20 0.88 13.96
C GLU A 269 -21.22 0.60 12.44
N VAL A 270 -20.58 1.46 11.65
CA VAL A 270 -20.46 1.27 10.18
C VAL A 270 -19.46 0.18 9.85
N ALA A 271 -18.40 0.04 10.64
CA ALA A 271 -17.33 -0.92 10.46
C ALA A 271 -16.93 -1.57 11.79
N PRO A 272 -17.82 -2.42 12.36
CA PRO A 272 -17.51 -3.11 13.61
C PRO A 272 -16.31 -4.03 13.43
N VAL A 273 -15.46 -4.07 14.44
CA VAL A 273 -14.26 -4.91 14.45
C VAL A 273 -14.38 -6.04 15.48
N SER A 274 -13.55 -7.07 15.35
CA SER A 274 -13.47 -8.11 16.38
C SER A 274 -12.98 -7.54 17.72
N ASN A 275 -13.45 -8.14 18.83
CA ASN A 275 -13.05 -7.70 20.17
C ASN A 275 -11.53 -7.64 20.35
N GLU A 276 -10.80 -8.59 19.76
CA GLU A 276 -9.33 -8.63 19.81
C GLU A 276 -8.70 -7.38 19.19
N ILE A 277 -9.22 -6.94 18.06
CA ILE A 277 -8.72 -5.74 17.34
C ILE A 277 -9.09 -4.47 18.14
N GLU A 278 -10.32 -4.38 18.65
CA GLU A 278 -10.77 -3.26 19.48
C GLU A 278 -9.93 -3.12 20.74
N GLU A 279 -9.76 -4.22 21.51
CA GLU A 279 -8.96 -4.27 22.70
C GLU A 279 -7.50 -3.86 22.46
N ARG A 280 -6.89 -4.38 21.36
CA ARG A 280 -5.52 -4.05 21.02
C ARG A 280 -5.36 -2.58 20.66
N THR A 281 -6.28 -2.01 19.88
CA THR A 281 -6.27 -0.59 19.52
C THR A 281 -6.43 0.30 20.75
N THR A 282 -7.35 -0.06 21.65
CA THR A 282 -7.55 0.62 22.94
C THR A 282 -6.29 0.57 23.81
N GLN A 283 -5.65 -0.60 23.95
CA GLN A 283 -4.41 -0.77 24.71
C GLN A 283 -3.25 0.10 24.21
N VAL A 284 -3.16 0.30 22.88
CA VAL A 284 -2.14 1.21 22.31
C VAL A 284 -2.44 2.64 22.73
N GLY A 285 -3.71 3.10 22.67
CA GLY A 285 -4.12 4.42 23.14
C GLY A 285 -3.80 4.63 24.62
N GLU A 286 -4.15 3.67 25.48
CA GLU A 286 -3.81 3.71 26.91
C GLU A 286 -2.30 3.75 27.16
N THR A 287 -1.53 3.04 26.37
CA THR A 287 -0.07 3.03 26.47
C THR A 287 0.51 4.41 26.13
N LEU A 288 0.01 5.05 25.08
CA LEU A 288 0.40 6.41 24.72
C LEU A 288 0.05 7.41 25.82
N ALA A 289 -1.13 7.29 26.45
CA ALA A 289 -1.51 8.11 27.60
C ALA A 289 -0.57 7.92 28.78
N LYS A 290 -0.19 6.67 29.11
CA LYS A 290 0.80 6.36 30.17
C LYS A 290 2.18 6.94 29.87
N LEU A 291 2.55 7.07 28.59
CA LEU A 291 3.79 7.69 28.14
C LEU A 291 3.73 9.23 28.09
N GLY A 292 2.55 9.79 28.37
CA GLY A 292 2.33 11.22 28.58
C GLY A 292 1.69 11.96 27.39
N ALA A 293 1.26 11.28 26.34
CA ALA A 293 0.45 11.90 25.29
C ALA A 293 -0.94 12.31 25.80
N GLU A 294 -1.52 13.36 25.24
CA GLU A 294 -2.95 13.69 25.44
C GLU A 294 -3.77 12.73 24.56
N VAL A 295 -4.63 11.91 25.18
CA VAL A 295 -5.40 10.88 24.46
C VAL A 295 -6.89 11.06 24.69
N SER A 296 -7.68 11.07 23.61
CA SER A 296 -9.15 11.04 23.67
C SER A 296 -9.68 9.79 22.97
N PHE A 297 -10.61 9.10 23.62
CA PHE A 297 -11.36 7.97 23.04
C PHE A 297 -12.70 8.40 22.43
N ASP A 298 -13.08 9.66 22.58
CA ASP A 298 -14.36 10.21 22.13
C ASP A 298 -14.22 11.18 20.96
N ALA A 299 -13.02 11.67 20.66
CA ALA A 299 -12.80 12.62 19.57
C ALA A 299 -13.09 11.99 18.21
N ARG A 300 -13.94 12.68 17.43
CA ARG A 300 -14.38 12.24 16.09
C ARG A 300 -14.39 13.44 15.14
N PRO A 301 -14.08 13.23 13.85
CA PRO A 301 -14.30 14.25 12.83
C PRO A 301 -15.81 14.49 12.65
N ASN A 302 -16.17 15.70 12.28
CA ASN A 302 -17.58 16.12 12.14
C ASN A 302 -18.16 15.71 10.78
N PHE A 303 -18.45 14.40 10.61
CA PHE A 303 -19.21 13.88 9.46
C PHE A 303 -19.93 12.58 9.82
N ASP A 304 -20.90 12.18 9.03
CA ASP A 304 -21.56 10.88 9.14
C ASP A 304 -20.69 9.77 8.50
N PRO A 305 -20.21 8.77 9.26
CA PRO A 305 -19.41 7.67 8.72
C PRO A 305 -20.15 6.83 7.69
N THR A 306 -21.48 6.65 7.82
CA THR A 306 -22.30 5.91 6.85
C THR A 306 -22.28 6.60 5.49
N PHE A 307 -22.51 7.92 5.49
CA PHE A 307 -22.44 8.71 4.26
C PHE A 307 -21.03 8.72 3.66
N ALA A 308 -20.00 8.86 4.50
CA ALA A 308 -18.61 8.85 4.05
C ALA A 308 -18.26 7.55 3.34
N HIS A 309 -18.66 6.41 3.91
CA HIS A 309 -18.40 5.08 3.34
C HIS A 309 -19.19 4.86 2.04
N ALA A 310 -20.48 5.22 1.98
CA ALA A 310 -21.28 5.12 0.75
C ALA A 310 -20.69 5.98 -0.38
N ASN A 311 -20.26 7.21 -0.09
CA ASN A 311 -19.60 8.07 -1.07
C ASN A 311 -18.23 7.51 -1.52
N TYR A 312 -17.48 6.87 -0.63
CA TYR A 312 -16.26 6.17 -0.96
C TYR A 312 -16.53 4.99 -1.91
N GLN A 313 -17.54 4.16 -1.64
CA GLN A 313 -17.91 3.04 -2.53
C GLN A 313 -18.30 3.54 -3.94
N LEU A 314 -19.07 4.60 -4.04
CA LEU A 314 -19.38 5.24 -5.31
C LEU A 314 -18.14 5.62 -6.12
N LEU A 315 -17.21 6.31 -5.50
CA LEU A 315 -15.98 6.77 -6.15
C LEU A 315 -15.02 5.60 -6.46
N LEU A 316 -14.87 4.65 -5.54
CA LEU A 316 -14.02 3.48 -5.74
C LEU A 316 -14.50 2.64 -6.93
N GLN A 317 -15.78 2.32 -6.99
CA GLN A 317 -16.31 1.48 -8.04
C GLN A 317 -16.32 2.19 -9.40
N SER A 318 -16.39 3.52 -9.43
CA SER A 318 -16.24 4.26 -10.68
C SER A 318 -14.83 4.11 -11.30
N VAL A 319 -13.82 3.91 -10.47
CA VAL A 319 -12.44 3.64 -10.91
C VAL A 319 -12.29 2.16 -11.27
N MET A 320 -12.72 1.25 -10.41
CA MET A 320 -12.58 -0.20 -10.61
C MET A 320 -13.31 -0.69 -11.87
N ALA A 321 -14.43 -0.06 -12.23
CA ALA A 321 -15.21 -0.37 -13.42
C ALA A 321 -14.74 0.34 -14.69
N ALA A 322 -13.61 1.06 -14.67
CA ALA A 322 -13.13 1.79 -15.86
C ALA A 322 -12.87 0.89 -17.07
N GLY A 323 -12.39 -0.33 -16.85
CA GLY A 323 -12.15 -1.35 -17.87
C GLY A 323 -13.34 -2.29 -18.17
N MET A 324 -14.49 -2.07 -17.53
CA MET A 324 -15.66 -2.94 -17.66
C MET A 324 -16.23 -2.94 -19.09
N GLY A 325 -16.53 -4.13 -19.63
CA GLY A 325 -17.16 -4.29 -20.94
C GLY A 325 -18.59 -3.78 -21.00
N ASP A 326 -19.07 -3.43 -22.22
CA ASP A 326 -20.40 -2.85 -22.42
C ASP A 326 -21.53 -3.76 -22.00
N GLU A 327 -21.40 -5.07 -22.20
CA GLU A 327 -22.42 -6.06 -21.81
C GLU A 327 -22.58 -6.15 -20.28
N GLU A 328 -21.49 -6.20 -19.55
CA GLU A 328 -21.51 -6.22 -18.10
C GLU A 328 -22.02 -4.90 -17.53
N ARG A 329 -21.59 -3.78 -18.09
CA ARG A 329 -22.09 -2.44 -17.75
C ARG A 329 -23.58 -2.32 -17.94
N ALA A 330 -24.13 -2.85 -19.03
CA ALA A 330 -25.58 -2.84 -19.29
C ALA A 330 -26.36 -3.68 -18.26
N LYS A 331 -25.82 -4.82 -17.82
CA LYS A 331 -26.42 -5.65 -16.76
C LYS A 331 -26.50 -4.89 -15.43
N ILE A 332 -25.39 -4.24 -15.04
CA ILE A 332 -25.35 -3.45 -13.80
C ILE A 332 -26.27 -2.23 -13.91
N GLN A 333 -26.30 -1.56 -15.06
CA GLN A 333 -27.20 -0.43 -15.29
C GLN A 333 -28.67 -0.83 -15.06
N LYS A 334 -29.09 -1.96 -15.62
CA LYS A 334 -30.44 -2.50 -15.42
C LYS A 334 -30.72 -2.81 -13.94
N MET A 335 -29.75 -3.43 -13.26
CA MET A 335 -29.88 -3.71 -11.82
C MET A 335 -30.04 -2.40 -11.02
N VAL A 336 -29.29 -1.37 -11.34
CA VAL A 336 -29.39 -0.07 -10.68
C VAL A 336 -30.73 0.61 -10.90
N GLU A 337 -31.33 0.47 -12.11
CA GLU A 337 -32.68 0.99 -12.43
C GLU A 337 -33.80 0.28 -11.65
N GLU A 338 -33.57 -0.98 -11.26
CA GLU A 338 -34.49 -1.78 -10.46
C GLU A 338 -34.32 -1.59 -8.94
N LEU A 339 -33.27 -0.88 -8.50
CA LEU A 339 -33.04 -0.58 -7.09
C LEU A 339 -34.12 0.38 -6.56
N ASP A 340 -34.77 -0.04 -5.49
CA ASP A 340 -35.77 0.77 -4.79
C ASP A 340 -35.09 1.95 -4.04
N GLU A 341 -35.32 3.17 -4.53
CA GLU A 341 -34.74 4.36 -3.93
C GLU A 341 -35.16 4.59 -2.47
N SER A 342 -36.34 4.06 -2.06
CA SER A 342 -36.80 4.18 -0.67
C SER A 342 -35.91 3.42 0.33
N LYS A 343 -35.22 2.37 -0.12
CA LYS A 343 -34.27 1.58 0.69
C LYS A 343 -32.87 2.22 0.79
N MET A 344 -32.65 3.31 0.10
CA MET A 344 -31.35 3.96 -0.08
C MET A 344 -31.24 5.32 0.55
N THR A 345 -32.28 5.76 1.25
CA THR A 345 -32.25 7.01 2.04
C THR A 345 -31.52 6.77 3.38
N SER A 346 -31.12 7.87 4.02
CA SER A 346 -30.56 7.86 5.37
C SER A 346 -31.39 7.06 6.38
N ASP A 347 -32.68 6.90 6.13
CA ASP A 347 -33.60 6.16 6.98
C ASP A 347 -33.40 4.63 6.90
N ALA A 348 -32.95 4.09 5.77
CA ALA A 348 -32.57 2.66 5.68
C ALA A 348 -31.28 2.38 6.50
N ALA A 349 -30.35 3.32 6.51
CA ALA A 349 -29.16 3.26 7.37
C ALA A 349 -29.52 3.33 8.87
N VAL A 350 -30.53 4.07 9.24
CA VAL A 350 -31.06 4.15 10.62
C VAL A 350 -31.73 2.84 11.05
N LEU A 351 -32.29 2.06 10.11
CA LEU A 351 -32.94 0.77 10.38
C LEU A 351 -32.00 -0.45 10.43
N GLY A 352 -30.69 -0.25 10.29
CA GLY A 352 -29.68 -1.28 10.56
C GLY A 352 -29.19 -2.13 9.40
N ASP A 353 -29.73 -2.00 8.18
CA ASP A 353 -29.24 -2.70 6.98
C ASP A 353 -28.33 -1.80 6.13
N LYS A 354 -27.16 -1.48 6.68
CA LYS A 354 -26.14 -0.69 6.00
C LYS A 354 -25.51 -1.44 4.80
N THR A 355 -25.56 -2.76 4.78
CA THR A 355 -24.99 -3.59 3.70
C THR A 355 -25.69 -3.30 2.37
N ALA A 356 -27.03 -3.29 2.33
CA ALA A 356 -27.78 -2.98 1.13
C ALA A 356 -27.47 -1.57 0.58
N LEU A 357 -27.24 -0.60 1.48
CA LEU A 357 -26.83 0.76 1.10
C LEU A 357 -25.47 0.76 0.41
N PHE A 358 -24.50 0.01 0.94
CA PHE A 358 -23.14 -0.01 0.39
C PHE A 358 -23.05 -0.81 -0.92
N GLU A 359 -23.78 -1.90 -1.03
CA GLU A 359 -23.94 -2.67 -2.29
C GLU A 359 -24.55 -1.81 -3.39
N ALA A 360 -25.61 -1.08 -3.07
CA ALA A 360 -26.24 -0.17 -4.00
C ALA A 360 -25.33 1.01 -4.39
N ALA A 361 -24.56 1.57 -3.47
CA ALA A 361 -23.55 2.58 -3.77
C ALA A 361 -22.46 2.03 -4.69
N SER A 362 -22.01 0.79 -4.46
CA SER A 362 -21.03 0.09 -5.31
C SER A 362 -21.57 -0.13 -6.73
N ALA A 363 -22.78 -0.67 -6.88
CA ALA A 363 -23.40 -0.87 -8.18
C ALA A 363 -23.59 0.45 -8.97
N ARG A 364 -24.07 1.50 -8.30
CA ARG A 364 -24.17 2.85 -8.89
C ARG A 364 -22.83 3.43 -9.28
N GLY A 365 -21.79 3.19 -8.48
CA GLY A 365 -20.42 3.60 -8.76
C GLY A 365 -19.92 3.03 -10.09
N ALA A 366 -20.16 1.74 -10.34
CA ALA A 366 -19.72 1.05 -11.55
C ALA A 366 -20.31 1.62 -12.87
N VAL A 367 -21.48 2.25 -12.80
CA VAL A 367 -22.18 2.88 -13.95
C VAL A 367 -22.31 4.40 -13.81
N LEU A 368 -21.49 5.01 -12.97
CA LEU A 368 -21.58 6.42 -12.61
C LEU A 368 -21.31 7.34 -13.80
N SER A 369 -22.24 8.23 -14.12
CA SER A 369 -21.99 9.27 -15.11
C SER A 369 -20.95 10.29 -14.58
N HIS A 370 -20.21 10.94 -15.51
CA HIS A 370 -19.26 11.98 -15.12
C HIS A 370 -19.92 13.12 -14.31
N ALA A 371 -21.13 13.52 -14.67
CA ALA A 371 -21.87 14.54 -13.93
C ALA A 371 -22.16 14.14 -12.47
N ASN A 372 -22.49 12.86 -12.24
CA ASN A 372 -22.72 12.34 -10.89
C ASN A 372 -21.39 12.08 -10.16
N TRP A 373 -20.33 11.71 -10.87
CA TRP A 373 -18.99 11.65 -10.29
C TRP A 373 -18.53 13.01 -9.73
N LEU A 374 -18.77 14.10 -10.48
CA LEU A 374 -18.47 15.47 -9.99
C LEU A 374 -19.24 15.80 -8.70
N LYS A 375 -20.49 15.35 -8.57
CA LYS A 375 -21.28 15.53 -7.34
C LYS A 375 -20.68 14.71 -6.17
N ALA A 376 -20.34 13.44 -6.40
CA ALA A 376 -19.71 12.60 -5.39
C ALA A 376 -18.33 13.15 -4.99
N ASN A 377 -17.56 13.64 -5.95
CA ASN A 377 -16.28 14.31 -5.69
C ASN A 377 -16.46 15.60 -4.85
N TYR A 378 -17.49 16.39 -5.09
CA TYR A 378 -17.80 17.54 -4.24
C TYR A 378 -18.10 17.14 -2.79
N GLN A 379 -18.78 16.01 -2.57
CA GLN A 379 -18.99 15.49 -1.21
C GLN A 379 -17.66 15.01 -0.58
N ARG A 380 -16.78 14.39 -1.38
CA ARG A 380 -15.42 14.05 -0.92
C ARG A 380 -14.64 15.28 -0.46
N GLU A 381 -14.74 16.40 -1.15
CA GLU A 381 -14.07 17.64 -0.73
C GLU A 381 -14.61 18.16 0.63
N LYS A 382 -15.91 18.03 0.90
CA LYS A 382 -16.46 18.35 2.23
C LYS A 382 -15.89 17.44 3.33
N LEU A 383 -15.76 16.13 3.04
CA LEU A 383 -15.13 15.20 3.98
C LEU A 383 -13.66 15.57 4.24
N LYS A 384 -12.90 16.00 3.21
CA LYS A 384 -11.54 16.49 3.38
C LYS A 384 -11.46 17.72 4.28
N ILE A 385 -12.44 18.64 4.19
CA ILE A 385 -12.53 19.81 5.06
C ILE A 385 -12.76 19.37 6.52
N ALA A 386 -13.71 18.47 6.76
CA ALA A 386 -13.97 17.95 8.10
C ALA A 386 -12.74 17.22 8.71
N TRP A 387 -11.99 16.47 7.89
CA TRP A 387 -10.72 15.89 8.31
C TRP A 387 -9.67 16.94 8.63
N LYS A 388 -9.57 18.00 7.81
CA LYS A 388 -8.63 19.10 8.05
C LYS A 388 -8.93 19.78 9.38
N GLU A 389 -10.20 20.13 9.66
CA GLU A 389 -10.65 20.72 10.92
C GLU A 389 -10.33 19.81 12.11
N PHE A 390 -10.55 18.50 11.99
CA PHE A 390 -10.19 17.53 13.00
C PHE A 390 -8.68 17.53 13.29
N PHE A 391 -7.84 17.53 12.26
CA PHE A 391 -6.39 17.55 12.40
C PHE A 391 -5.78 18.93 12.70
N GLU A 392 -6.59 19.99 12.85
CA GLU A 392 -6.17 21.26 13.48
C GLU A 392 -6.08 21.11 15.02
N GLU A 393 -6.84 20.18 15.59
CA GLU A 393 -6.85 19.90 17.03
C GLU A 393 -6.02 18.66 17.41
N TRP A 394 -6.06 17.61 16.58
CA TRP A 394 -5.43 16.31 16.83
C TRP A 394 -4.25 16.08 15.89
N ASP A 395 -3.15 15.52 16.43
CA ASP A 395 -1.97 15.18 15.61
C ASP A 395 -2.10 13.80 14.95
N ILE A 396 -2.76 12.86 15.63
CA ILE A 396 -2.87 11.45 15.22
C ILE A 396 -4.29 10.93 15.45
N LEU A 397 -4.80 10.19 14.48
CA LEU A 397 -5.92 9.27 14.69
C LEU A 397 -5.39 7.83 14.73
N LEU A 398 -5.62 7.14 15.83
CA LEU A 398 -5.38 5.71 15.99
C LEU A 398 -6.69 4.95 15.75
N CYS A 399 -6.71 4.11 14.73
CA CYS A 399 -7.87 3.27 14.41
C CYS A 399 -7.43 1.92 13.84
N PRO A 400 -8.29 0.89 13.87
CA PRO A 400 -8.03 -0.38 13.23
C PRO A 400 -7.85 -0.24 11.73
N GLN A 401 -6.94 -1.03 11.16
CA GLN A 401 -6.75 -1.12 9.71
C GLN A 401 -7.74 -2.09 9.07
N MET A 402 -8.04 -3.19 9.75
CA MET A 402 -9.00 -4.21 9.32
C MET A 402 -9.90 -4.62 10.49
N ALA A 403 -11.06 -5.14 10.15
CA ALA A 403 -12.03 -5.61 11.15
C ALA A 403 -11.57 -6.90 11.88
N VAL A 404 -10.69 -7.68 11.25
CA VAL A 404 -10.24 -8.99 11.75
C VAL A 404 -8.75 -9.19 11.45
N THR A 405 -8.14 -10.18 12.09
CA THR A 405 -6.80 -10.70 11.73
C THR A 405 -6.86 -11.49 10.43
N ALA A 406 -5.69 -11.91 9.90
CA ALA A 406 -5.62 -12.76 8.70
C ALA A 406 -6.51 -14.01 8.86
N PHE A 407 -7.33 -14.28 7.85
CA PHE A 407 -8.25 -15.43 7.81
C PHE A 407 -7.76 -16.50 6.81
N GLU A 408 -8.41 -17.65 6.78
CA GLU A 408 -8.07 -18.78 5.91
C GLU A 408 -8.32 -18.45 4.43
N HIS A 409 -7.58 -19.14 3.54
CA HIS A 409 -7.70 -18.98 2.09
C HIS A 409 -9.08 -19.29 1.53
#